data_ef73211913e031742bb1d61d637770ea
#
_entry.id   ef73211913e031742bb1d61d637770ea
#
_cell.length_a   1.000
_cell.length_b   1.000
_cell.length_c   1.000
_cell.angle_alpha   90.00
_cell.angle_beta   90.00
_cell.angle_gamma   90.00
#
_symmetry.space_group_name_H-M   'P 1'
#
loop_
_entity.id
_entity.type
_entity.pdbx_description
1 polymer ?
#
loop_
_entity_poly.entity_id
_entity_poly.type
_entity_poly.pdbx_seq_one_letter_code
_entity_poly.pdbx_strand_id
1 'polypeptide(L)'
;TPPPKANVLQAGSLLRSLGAIEEKGGITAHGRSMSTLPCHPRIAQMLLRADTPGLSSLATDIAAILEDRDPMPQDNDADLRTRVNALRQARGKGGNLREWGRIEKIAAQYRSMAKALTDNDIPAPYATGLLLSAAYPERIAKARDGCGHYQLSCGDNAFVDSADELSSHEWLAGAVMDSVSGRMFLAAPVDPEDLEDIASARSNILWDSRKGGISALRELKIGVLTLSARPIGGDIREAVLKAICDAAPKDGLSMFDFSDEVGNLQRRIGLASSWHPELDLPDVSQEALLNNAAEWLPAFAGNASTVAELRRINLCEVI
;
A
#
# COMPACT_ATOMS: atom_id res chain seq x y z
N THR A 1 -30.27 6.22 -21.15
CA THR A 1 -29.76 4.83 -21.18
C THR A 1 -28.87 4.65 -19.95
N PRO A 2 -29.06 3.62 -19.12
CA PRO A 2 -28.18 3.41 -17.98
C PRO A 2 -26.75 3.11 -18.44
N PRO A 3 -25.73 3.56 -17.69
CA PRO A 3 -24.34 3.32 -18.06
C PRO A 3 -23.99 1.81 -17.99
N PRO A 4 -22.96 1.34 -18.73
CA PRO A 4 -22.51 -0.04 -18.65
C PRO A 4 -22.13 -0.43 -17.22
N LYS A 5 -22.49 -1.64 -16.78
CA LYS A 5 -22.25 -2.12 -15.40
C LYS A 5 -20.77 -2.03 -15.00
N ALA A 6 -19.84 -2.33 -15.92
CA ALA A 6 -18.41 -2.23 -15.66
C ALA A 6 -17.98 -0.81 -15.29
N ASN A 7 -18.50 0.21 -16.00
CA ASN A 7 -18.18 1.61 -15.72
C ASN A 7 -18.73 2.06 -14.36
N VAL A 8 -19.92 1.57 -13.99
CA VAL A 8 -20.52 1.85 -12.66
C VAL A 8 -19.68 1.25 -11.54
N LEU A 9 -19.21 0.00 -11.72
CA LEU A 9 -18.34 -0.66 -10.75
C LEU A 9 -17.00 0.07 -10.61
N GLN A 10 -16.40 0.47 -11.71
CA GLN A 10 -15.14 1.22 -11.71
C GLN A 10 -15.30 2.58 -11.04
N ALA A 11 -16.37 3.32 -11.35
CA ALA A 11 -16.67 4.60 -10.70
C ALA A 11 -16.93 4.42 -9.21
N GLY A 12 -17.64 3.36 -8.81
CA GLY A 12 -17.88 3.02 -7.41
C GLY A 12 -16.59 2.69 -6.66
N SER A 13 -15.69 1.93 -7.29
CA SER A 13 -14.37 1.61 -6.72
C SER A 13 -13.54 2.87 -6.52
N LEU A 14 -13.50 3.76 -7.52
CA LEU A 14 -12.83 5.05 -7.41
C LEU A 14 -13.39 5.91 -6.27
N LEU A 15 -14.71 6.04 -6.17
CA LEU A 15 -15.34 6.85 -5.11
C LEU A 15 -15.07 6.28 -3.72
N ARG A 16 -14.96 4.95 -3.57
CA ARG A 16 -14.53 4.31 -2.30
C ARG A 16 -13.08 4.64 -1.99
N SER A 17 -12.18 4.50 -2.95
CA SER A 17 -10.76 4.80 -2.75
C SER A 17 -10.50 6.26 -2.37
N LEU A 18 -11.37 7.18 -2.81
CA LEU A 18 -11.37 8.59 -2.42
C LEU A 18 -12.13 8.87 -1.12
N GLY A 19 -12.69 7.85 -0.46
CA GLY A 19 -13.48 8.01 0.77
C GLY A 19 -14.81 8.74 0.58
N ALA A 20 -15.31 8.87 -0.66
CA ALA A 20 -16.57 9.56 -0.96
C ALA A 20 -17.81 8.74 -0.66
N ILE A 21 -17.70 7.41 -0.77
CA ILE A 21 -18.79 6.47 -0.46
C ILE A 21 -18.29 5.34 0.46
N GLU A 22 -19.18 4.84 1.31
CA GLU A 22 -18.93 3.71 2.20
C GLU A 22 -18.89 2.39 1.42
N GLU A 23 -18.38 1.31 2.04
CA GLU A 23 -18.40 -0.05 1.49
C GLU A 23 -19.82 -0.49 1.06
N LYS A 24 -20.83 -0.12 1.84
CA LYS A 24 -22.26 -0.43 1.56
C LYS A 24 -22.92 0.52 0.56
N GLY A 25 -22.18 1.49 0.01
CA GLY A 25 -22.66 2.40 -1.04
C GLY A 25 -23.30 3.70 -0.54
N GLY A 26 -23.30 3.99 0.76
CA GLY A 26 -23.74 5.27 1.32
C GLY A 26 -22.74 6.39 1.04
N ILE A 27 -23.22 7.64 0.80
CA ILE A 27 -22.35 8.81 0.68
C ILE A 27 -21.84 9.24 2.05
N THR A 28 -20.52 9.41 2.19
CA THR A 28 -19.89 9.90 3.42
C THR A 28 -20.06 11.40 3.61
N ALA A 29 -19.72 11.95 4.80
CA ALA A 29 -19.66 13.39 5.01
C ALA A 29 -18.63 14.04 4.05
N HIS A 30 -17.49 13.39 3.86
CA HIS A 30 -16.46 13.80 2.91
C HIS A 30 -16.98 13.80 1.46
N GLY A 31 -17.68 12.73 1.04
CA GLY A 31 -18.31 12.65 -0.29
C GLY A 31 -19.34 13.76 -0.53
N ARG A 32 -20.08 14.15 0.50
CA ARG A 32 -20.99 15.32 0.41
C ARG A 32 -20.21 16.61 0.15
N SER A 33 -19.11 16.83 0.86
CA SER A 33 -18.22 17.99 0.61
C SER A 33 -17.65 17.95 -0.81
N MET A 34 -17.19 16.80 -1.31
CA MET A 34 -16.73 16.66 -2.69
C MET A 34 -17.83 17.00 -3.70
N SER A 35 -19.08 16.59 -3.46
CA SER A 35 -20.21 16.82 -4.37
C SER A 35 -20.61 18.30 -4.50
N THR A 36 -20.17 19.17 -3.60
CA THR A 36 -20.38 20.61 -3.70
C THR A 36 -19.45 21.29 -4.72
N LEU A 37 -18.39 20.61 -5.13
CA LEU A 37 -17.43 21.11 -6.09
C LEU A 37 -17.79 20.57 -7.49
N PRO A 38 -18.16 21.45 -8.47
CA PRO A 38 -18.55 21.01 -9.81
C PRO A 38 -17.35 20.64 -10.66
N CYS A 39 -16.58 19.62 -10.24
CA CYS A 39 -15.41 19.13 -10.94
C CYS A 39 -15.27 17.60 -10.79
N HIS A 40 -14.29 17.03 -11.48
CA HIS A 40 -14.02 15.58 -11.35
C HIS A 40 -13.73 15.19 -9.90
N PRO A 41 -14.22 14.05 -9.38
CA PRO A 41 -14.03 13.64 -7.98
C PRO A 41 -12.57 13.64 -7.49
N ARG A 42 -11.61 13.29 -8.35
CA ARG A 42 -10.17 13.35 -8.02
C ARG A 42 -9.69 14.78 -7.75
N ILE A 43 -10.16 15.72 -8.56
CA ILE A 43 -9.83 17.14 -8.38
C ILE A 43 -10.52 17.67 -7.11
N ALA A 44 -11.78 17.31 -6.88
CA ALA A 44 -12.48 17.67 -5.65
C ALA A 44 -11.75 17.16 -4.41
N GLN A 45 -11.28 15.91 -4.42
CA GLN A 45 -10.46 15.33 -3.35
C GLN A 45 -9.18 16.12 -3.12
N MET A 46 -8.44 16.44 -4.18
CA MET A 46 -7.21 17.23 -4.11
C MET A 46 -7.44 18.62 -3.50
N LEU A 47 -8.48 19.32 -3.98
CA LEU A 47 -8.85 20.64 -3.47
C LEU A 47 -9.24 20.62 -1.99
N LEU A 48 -9.95 19.59 -1.54
CA LEU A 48 -10.36 19.44 -0.14
C LEU A 48 -9.19 19.02 0.78
N ARG A 49 -8.16 18.36 0.24
CA ARG A 49 -6.95 18.01 1.01
C ARG A 49 -6.01 19.21 1.19
N ALA A 50 -6.14 20.23 0.40
CA ALA A 50 -5.33 21.44 0.44
C ALA A 50 -5.77 22.36 1.60
N ASP A 51 -5.25 22.09 2.80
CA ASP A 51 -5.66 22.70 4.08
C ASP A 51 -4.95 24.03 4.39
N THR A 52 -3.92 24.38 3.64
CA THR A 52 -3.21 25.65 3.78
C THR A 52 -3.41 26.54 2.57
N PRO A 53 -3.30 27.88 2.70
CA PRO A 53 -3.46 28.81 1.58
C PRO A 53 -2.52 28.50 0.41
N GLY A 54 -1.25 28.15 0.68
CA GLY A 54 -0.27 27.78 -0.35
C GLY A 54 -0.62 26.49 -1.07
N LEU A 55 -1.02 25.44 -0.34
CA LEU A 55 -1.50 24.18 -0.92
C LEU A 55 -2.79 24.38 -1.71
N SER A 56 -3.72 25.21 -1.21
CA SER A 56 -4.98 25.50 -1.90
C SER A 56 -4.73 26.20 -3.25
N SER A 57 -3.81 27.18 -3.29
CA SER A 57 -3.39 27.78 -4.55
C SER A 57 -2.73 26.77 -5.49
N LEU A 58 -1.82 25.95 -4.98
CA LEU A 58 -1.12 24.91 -5.74
C LEU A 58 -2.11 23.88 -6.32
N ALA A 59 -3.07 23.42 -5.53
CA ALA A 59 -4.08 22.47 -6.00
C ALA A 59 -4.90 23.02 -7.16
N THR A 60 -5.23 24.33 -7.17
CA THR A 60 -5.94 24.96 -8.28
C THR A 60 -5.09 25.07 -9.54
N ASP A 61 -3.77 25.30 -9.41
CA ASP A 61 -2.83 25.31 -10.52
C ASP A 61 -2.69 23.89 -11.12
N ILE A 62 -2.50 22.88 -10.26
CA ILE A 62 -2.44 21.47 -10.69
C ILE A 62 -3.72 21.05 -11.40
N ALA A 63 -4.90 21.36 -10.82
CA ALA A 63 -6.19 21.03 -11.41
C ALA A 63 -6.31 21.59 -12.84
N ALA A 64 -5.91 22.85 -13.04
CA ALA A 64 -5.97 23.50 -14.35
C ALA A 64 -5.01 22.87 -15.36
N ILE A 65 -3.81 22.49 -14.94
CA ILE A 65 -2.83 21.83 -15.82
C ILE A 65 -3.34 20.43 -16.23
N LEU A 66 -3.98 19.69 -15.32
CA LEU A 66 -4.51 18.35 -15.62
C LEU A 66 -5.77 18.35 -16.49
N GLU A 67 -6.49 19.47 -16.59
CA GLU A 67 -7.71 19.59 -17.40
C GLU A 67 -7.49 20.08 -18.82
N ASP A 68 -6.37 20.74 -19.11
CA ASP A 68 -6.07 21.23 -20.46
C ASP A 68 -4.87 20.49 -21.05
N ARG A 69 -4.64 20.72 -22.34
CA ARG A 69 -3.48 20.17 -23.03
C ARG A 69 -2.20 20.80 -22.47
N ASP A 70 -1.24 19.96 -22.12
CA ASP A 70 0.10 20.41 -21.69
C ASP A 70 0.76 21.27 -22.78
N PRO A 71 1.08 22.55 -22.50
CA PRO A 71 1.71 23.42 -23.44
C PRO A 71 3.22 23.19 -23.60
N MET A 72 3.84 22.43 -22.69
CA MET A 72 5.27 22.13 -22.75
C MET A 72 5.54 20.94 -23.67
N PRO A 73 6.63 20.97 -24.44
CA PRO A 73 7.05 19.80 -25.21
C PRO A 73 7.23 18.59 -24.32
N GLN A 74 6.75 17.44 -24.78
CA GLN A 74 6.83 16.18 -24.03
C GLN A 74 8.23 15.54 -24.06
N ASP A 75 9.26 16.28 -24.45
CA ASP A 75 10.61 15.77 -24.57
C ASP A 75 11.22 15.52 -23.18
N ASN A 76 10.94 14.31 -22.67
CA ASN A 76 11.62 13.69 -21.53
C ASN A 76 11.46 14.33 -20.14
N ASP A 77 10.50 15.22 -19.92
CA ASP A 77 10.20 15.79 -18.60
C ASP A 77 8.77 15.43 -18.17
N ALA A 78 8.63 14.47 -17.29
CA ALA A 78 7.36 14.08 -16.69
C ALA A 78 7.06 14.85 -15.38
N ASP A 79 7.94 15.75 -14.94
CA ASP A 79 7.78 16.45 -13.67
C ASP A 79 6.70 17.54 -13.76
N LEU A 80 5.61 17.33 -13.04
CA LEU A 80 4.51 18.29 -12.94
C LEU A 80 4.94 19.61 -12.27
N ARG A 81 5.97 19.58 -11.40
CA ARG A 81 6.51 20.80 -10.75
C ARG A 81 7.03 21.80 -11.76
N THR A 82 7.64 21.32 -12.86
CA THR A 82 8.13 22.16 -13.95
C THR A 82 6.97 22.95 -14.59
N ARG A 83 5.83 22.27 -14.82
CA ARG A 83 4.61 22.90 -15.39
C ARG A 83 4.00 23.92 -14.43
N VAL A 84 3.92 23.60 -13.14
CA VAL A 84 3.42 24.52 -12.11
C VAL A 84 4.32 25.77 -12.04
N ASN A 85 5.63 25.58 -12.01
CA ASN A 85 6.58 26.69 -11.99
C ASN A 85 6.47 27.57 -13.24
N ALA A 86 6.36 26.97 -14.41
CA ALA A 86 6.19 27.69 -15.67
C ALA A 86 4.87 28.50 -15.71
N LEU A 87 3.75 27.94 -15.23
CA LEU A 87 2.48 28.66 -15.10
C LEU A 87 2.61 29.85 -14.15
N ARG A 88 3.21 29.66 -12.97
CA ARG A 88 3.42 30.72 -11.97
C ARG A 88 4.34 31.82 -12.47
N GLN A 89 5.41 31.45 -13.18
CA GLN A 89 6.30 32.42 -13.83
C GLN A 89 5.58 33.22 -14.93
N ALA A 90 4.78 32.55 -15.77
CA ALA A 90 3.99 33.21 -16.83
C ALA A 90 2.96 34.19 -16.27
N ARG A 91 2.42 33.90 -15.06
CA ARG A 91 1.47 34.77 -14.33
C ARG A 91 2.17 35.97 -13.66
N GLY A 92 3.47 35.85 -13.35
CA GLY A 92 4.25 36.87 -12.66
C GLY A 92 4.49 38.12 -13.47
N LYS A 93 5.07 39.16 -12.85
CA LYS A 93 5.41 40.43 -13.53
C LYS A 93 6.41 40.16 -14.65
N GLY A 94 6.04 40.55 -15.90
CA GLY A 94 6.87 40.36 -17.09
C GLY A 94 6.76 38.98 -17.72
N GLY A 95 5.90 38.10 -17.20
CA GLY A 95 5.64 36.77 -17.76
C GLY A 95 4.80 36.84 -19.08
N ASN A 96 4.88 35.76 -19.83
CA ASN A 96 4.12 35.59 -21.08
C ASN A 96 3.04 34.55 -20.93
N LEU A 97 1.78 34.98 -20.81
CA LEU A 97 0.61 34.10 -20.71
C LEU A 97 0.14 33.55 -22.06
N ARG A 98 0.83 33.83 -23.20
CA ARG A 98 0.33 33.43 -24.50
C ARG A 98 0.02 31.93 -24.61
N GLU A 99 0.90 31.11 -24.10
CA GLU A 99 0.74 29.63 -24.11
C GLU A 99 -0.06 29.11 -22.90
N TRP A 100 0.07 29.78 -21.78
CA TRP A 100 -0.55 29.41 -20.52
C TRP A 100 -1.93 30.04 -20.24
N GLY A 101 -2.39 30.94 -21.16
CA GLY A 101 -3.58 31.76 -20.90
C GLY A 101 -4.88 30.98 -20.75
N ARG A 102 -5.01 29.78 -21.37
CA ARG A 102 -6.17 28.92 -21.18
C ARG A 102 -6.13 28.26 -19.80
N ILE A 103 -4.97 27.70 -19.46
CA ILE A 103 -4.72 27.04 -18.16
C ILE A 103 -4.92 28.04 -17.03
N GLU A 104 -4.42 29.28 -17.17
CA GLU A 104 -4.62 30.34 -16.18
C GLU A 104 -6.09 30.71 -15.99
N LYS A 105 -6.90 30.74 -17.05
CA LYS A 105 -8.36 30.96 -16.92
C LYS A 105 -9.03 29.83 -16.13
N ILE A 106 -8.63 28.59 -16.37
CA ILE A 106 -9.14 27.43 -15.64
C ILE A 106 -8.67 27.50 -14.18
N ALA A 107 -7.40 27.82 -13.92
CA ALA A 107 -6.86 27.99 -12.57
C ALA A 107 -7.61 29.11 -11.81
N ALA A 108 -7.93 30.22 -12.46
CA ALA A 108 -8.74 31.30 -11.87
C ALA A 108 -10.16 30.82 -11.48
N GLN A 109 -10.78 29.96 -12.30
CA GLN A 109 -12.09 29.37 -11.99
C GLN A 109 -11.97 28.45 -10.75
N TYR A 110 -10.95 27.58 -10.69
CA TYR A 110 -10.70 26.73 -9.53
C TYR A 110 -10.38 27.55 -8.27
N ARG A 111 -9.60 28.64 -8.37
CA ARG A 111 -9.35 29.54 -7.23
C ARG A 111 -10.64 30.15 -6.72
N SER A 112 -11.51 30.61 -7.61
CA SER A 112 -12.83 31.15 -7.23
C SER A 112 -13.68 30.08 -6.53
N MET A 113 -13.70 28.86 -7.04
CA MET A 113 -14.45 27.73 -6.48
C MET A 113 -13.91 27.31 -5.10
N ALA A 114 -12.62 27.19 -4.96
CA ALA A 114 -11.94 26.78 -3.72
C ALA A 114 -11.73 27.95 -2.73
N LYS A 115 -12.11 29.18 -3.12
CA LYS A 115 -11.82 30.43 -2.35
C LYS A 115 -10.33 30.60 -2.05
N ALA A 116 -9.47 30.11 -2.95
CA ALA A 116 -8.03 30.17 -2.84
C ALA A 116 -7.48 31.52 -3.36
N LEU A 117 -6.38 31.96 -2.76
CA LEU A 117 -5.65 33.13 -3.23
C LEU A 117 -4.70 32.76 -4.35
N THR A 118 -4.32 33.74 -5.18
CA THR A 118 -3.25 33.55 -6.16
C THR A 118 -1.91 33.56 -5.42
N ASP A 119 -1.09 32.56 -5.70
CA ASP A 119 0.27 32.44 -5.19
C ASP A 119 1.20 32.14 -6.37
N ASN A 120 2.32 32.86 -6.45
CA ASN A 120 3.34 32.69 -7.50
C ASN A 120 4.69 32.22 -6.92
N ASP A 121 4.76 31.95 -5.63
CA ASP A 121 5.96 31.44 -5.00
C ASP A 121 6.23 29.99 -5.42
N ILE A 122 7.49 29.59 -5.42
CA ILE A 122 7.88 28.21 -5.74
C ILE A 122 7.32 27.31 -4.63
N PRO A 123 6.52 26.26 -4.96
CA PRO A 123 5.98 25.34 -3.99
C PRO A 123 7.09 24.56 -3.26
N ALA A 124 6.79 24.09 -2.04
CA ALA A 124 7.66 23.14 -1.36
C ALA A 124 7.92 21.89 -2.24
N PRO A 125 9.10 21.28 -2.16
CA PRO A 125 9.55 20.25 -3.12
C PRO A 125 8.59 19.07 -3.31
N TYR A 126 7.90 18.65 -2.25
CA TYR A 126 6.98 17.49 -2.26
C TYR A 126 5.49 17.87 -2.25
N ALA A 127 5.16 19.16 -2.15
CA ALA A 127 3.76 19.61 -2.07
C ALA A 127 2.91 19.19 -3.29
N THR A 128 3.50 19.16 -4.48
CA THR A 128 2.83 18.68 -5.70
C THR A 128 2.51 17.19 -5.59
N GLY A 129 3.46 16.37 -5.14
CA GLY A 129 3.28 14.92 -4.95
C GLY A 129 2.27 14.60 -3.85
N LEU A 130 2.27 15.35 -2.73
CA LEU A 130 1.27 15.25 -1.67
C LEU A 130 -0.15 15.43 -2.23
N LEU A 131 -0.39 16.47 -3.00
CA LEU A 131 -1.70 16.75 -3.59
C LEU A 131 -2.10 15.70 -4.63
N LEU A 132 -1.16 15.24 -5.47
CA LEU A 132 -1.41 14.16 -6.41
C LEU A 132 -1.72 12.84 -5.73
N SER A 133 -1.04 12.50 -4.62
CA SER A 133 -1.31 11.27 -3.88
C SER A 133 -2.73 11.22 -3.33
N ALA A 134 -3.30 12.36 -2.96
CA ALA A 134 -4.70 12.46 -2.55
C ALA A 134 -5.68 12.26 -3.72
N ALA A 135 -5.35 12.74 -4.92
CA ALA A 135 -6.18 12.60 -6.11
C ALA A 135 -6.08 11.21 -6.77
N TYR A 136 -4.89 10.61 -6.71
CA TYR A 136 -4.55 9.36 -7.39
C TYR A 136 -3.88 8.36 -6.45
N PRO A 137 -4.53 7.95 -5.35
CA PRO A 137 -3.92 7.07 -4.35
C PRO A 137 -3.47 5.71 -4.93
N GLU A 138 -4.14 5.21 -5.97
CA GLU A 138 -3.77 3.98 -6.66
C GLU A 138 -2.53 4.13 -7.57
N ARG A 139 -2.06 5.35 -7.81
CA ARG A 139 -0.90 5.68 -8.64
C ARG A 139 0.29 6.21 -7.85
N ILE A 140 0.26 6.04 -6.53
CA ILE A 140 1.46 6.21 -5.72
C ILE A 140 2.41 5.08 -6.09
N ALA A 141 3.66 5.45 -6.37
CA ALA A 141 4.65 4.60 -6.97
C ALA A 141 5.91 4.54 -6.12
N LYS A 142 6.45 3.34 -5.91
CA LYS A 142 7.72 3.11 -5.23
C LYS A 142 8.74 2.54 -6.20
N ALA A 143 9.96 3.09 -6.19
CA ALA A 143 11.06 2.60 -7.02
C ALA A 143 11.37 1.13 -6.75
N ARG A 144 11.69 0.39 -7.82
CA ARG A 144 12.16 -0.99 -7.83
C ARG A 144 13.66 -1.04 -8.19
N ASP A 145 14.06 -2.10 -8.83
CA ASP A 145 15.46 -2.50 -9.05
C ASP A 145 16.24 -1.68 -10.11
N GLY A 146 15.82 -0.46 -10.45
CA GLY A 146 16.55 0.31 -11.44
C GLY A 146 15.98 1.70 -11.66
N CYS A 147 16.80 2.56 -12.28
CA CYS A 147 16.41 3.93 -12.58
C CYS A 147 15.13 4.00 -13.42
N GLY A 148 14.12 4.68 -12.89
CA GLY A 148 12.89 4.95 -13.59
C GLY A 148 11.84 3.84 -13.58
N HIS A 149 12.06 2.69 -12.93
CA HIS A 149 11.06 1.63 -12.79
C HIS A 149 10.40 1.64 -11.42
N TYR A 150 9.07 1.54 -11.40
CA TYR A 150 8.25 1.69 -10.20
C TYR A 150 7.20 0.60 -10.11
N GLN A 151 6.79 0.30 -8.88
CA GLN A 151 5.56 -0.44 -8.59
C GLN A 151 4.52 0.55 -8.06
N LEU A 152 3.30 0.48 -8.59
CA LEU A 152 2.17 1.27 -8.13
C LEU A 152 1.51 0.64 -6.90
N SER A 153 0.81 1.45 -6.12
CA SER A 153 0.04 1.00 -4.96
C SER A 153 -1.09 0.02 -5.32
N CYS A 154 -1.60 0.06 -6.56
CA CYS A 154 -2.55 -0.93 -7.08
C CYS A 154 -1.90 -2.28 -7.45
N GLY A 155 -0.57 -2.36 -7.51
CA GLY A 155 0.19 -3.56 -7.87
C GLY A 155 0.75 -3.56 -9.29
N ASP A 156 0.30 -2.66 -10.15
CA ASP A 156 0.79 -2.55 -11.52
C ASP A 156 2.23 -1.98 -11.56
N ASN A 157 2.91 -2.18 -12.68
CA ASN A 157 4.22 -1.59 -12.93
C ASN A 157 4.07 -0.29 -13.70
N ALA A 158 4.96 0.66 -13.40
CA ALA A 158 5.05 1.92 -14.11
C ALA A 158 6.50 2.31 -14.34
N PHE A 159 6.73 3.26 -15.24
CA PHE A 159 8.06 3.79 -15.47
C PHE A 159 8.03 5.26 -15.92
N VAL A 160 9.12 5.95 -15.64
CA VAL A 160 9.50 7.23 -16.27
C VAL A 160 10.75 7.01 -17.12
N ASP A 161 11.04 7.91 -18.04
CA ASP A 161 12.27 7.82 -18.82
C ASP A 161 13.48 7.89 -17.88
N SER A 162 14.50 7.05 -18.13
CA SER A 162 15.70 7.02 -17.29
C SER A 162 16.51 8.33 -17.33
N ALA A 163 16.32 9.14 -18.37
CA ALA A 163 16.92 10.47 -18.49
C ALA A 163 16.12 11.55 -17.74
N ASP A 164 14.90 11.25 -17.27
CA ASP A 164 14.08 12.16 -16.47
C ASP A 164 14.63 12.27 -15.05
N GLU A 165 14.66 13.47 -14.48
CA GLU A 165 15.10 13.70 -13.10
C GLU A 165 14.27 12.89 -12.08
N LEU A 166 12.98 12.67 -12.36
CA LEU A 166 12.10 11.86 -11.53
C LEU A 166 12.58 10.41 -11.36
N SER A 167 13.38 9.89 -12.31
CA SER A 167 13.91 8.52 -12.26
C SER A 167 14.79 8.25 -11.03
N SER A 168 15.32 9.31 -10.41
CA SER A 168 16.16 9.24 -9.21
C SER A 168 15.39 9.23 -7.89
N HIS A 169 14.09 9.54 -7.91
CA HIS A 169 13.26 9.60 -6.69
C HIS A 169 12.73 8.21 -6.30
N GLU A 170 12.77 7.90 -5.01
CA GLU A 170 12.24 6.62 -4.49
C GLU A 170 10.72 6.57 -4.56
N TRP A 171 10.03 7.69 -4.32
CA TRP A 171 8.58 7.76 -4.28
C TRP A 171 8.04 8.83 -5.22
N LEU A 172 7.06 8.45 -6.03
CA LEU A 172 6.34 9.34 -6.95
C LEU A 172 4.84 9.22 -6.77
N ALA A 173 4.11 10.26 -7.17
CA ALA A 173 2.67 10.24 -7.39
C ALA A 173 2.39 10.53 -8.87
N GLY A 174 1.81 9.57 -9.60
CA GLY A 174 1.49 9.68 -11.01
C GLY A 174 0.12 10.33 -11.25
N ALA A 175 0.07 11.35 -12.13
CA ALA A 175 -1.19 11.99 -12.52
C ALA A 175 -1.68 11.50 -13.90
N VAL A 176 -0.82 11.54 -14.90
CA VAL A 176 -1.12 11.11 -16.27
C VAL A 176 -0.20 9.97 -16.66
N MET A 177 -0.78 8.85 -17.07
CA MET A 177 -0.03 7.67 -17.46
C MET A 177 -0.76 6.89 -18.55
N ASP A 178 0.00 6.15 -19.33
CA ASP A 178 -0.53 5.17 -20.26
C ASP A 178 -0.82 3.85 -19.51
N SER A 179 -2.07 3.43 -19.53
CA SER A 179 -2.51 2.21 -18.84
C SER A 179 -2.00 0.91 -19.49
N VAL A 180 -1.53 0.96 -20.73
CA VAL A 180 -1.05 -0.22 -21.45
C VAL A 180 0.45 -0.41 -21.23
N SER A 181 1.24 0.64 -21.46
CA SER A 181 2.69 0.58 -21.30
C SER A 181 3.15 0.81 -19.86
N GLY A 182 2.35 1.48 -19.04
CA GLY A 182 2.75 1.93 -17.70
C GLY A 182 3.63 3.19 -17.69
N ARG A 183 3.83 3.86 -18.85
CA ARG A 183 4.61 5.09 -18.91
C ARG A 183 3.89 6.23 -18.21
N MET A 184 4.57 6.88 -17.27
CA MET A 184 4.09 8.10 -16.63
C MET A 184 4.50 9.31 -17.47
N PHE A 185 3.51 10.14 -17.84
CA PHE A 185 3.70 11.37 -18.59
C PHE A 185 3.71 12.61 -17.70
N LEU A 186 2.97 12.55 -16.58
CA LEU A 186 3.00 13.58 -15.54
C LEU A 186 2.99 12.90 -14.17
N ALA A 187 3.99 13.24 -13.37
CA ALA A 187 4.15 12.76 -12.00
C ALA A 187 4.86 13.83 -11.15
N ALA A 188 4.93 13.62 -9.85
CA ALA A 188 5.75 14.43 -8.98
C ALA A 188 6.32 13.57 -7.83
N PRO A 189 7.49 13.94 -7.27
CA PRO A 189 8.04 13.27 -6.10
C PRO A 189 7.18 13.55 -4.88
N VAL A 190 7.05 12.55 -4.01
CA VAL A 190 6.30 12.63 -2.77
C VAL A 190 7.18 12.19 -1.60
N ASP A 191 7.03 12.86 -0.45
CA ASP A 191 7.69 12.43 0.78
C ASP A 191 6.92 11.23 1.35
N PRO A 192 7.57 10.12 1.67
CA PRO A 192 6.91 9.00 2.33
C PRO A 192 6.27 9.35 3.68
N GLU A 193 6.79 10.35 4.40
CA GLU A 193 6.19 10.81 5.65
C GLU A 193 4.79 11.42 5.43
N ASP A 194 4.60 12.14 4.33
CA ASP A 194 3.31 12.72 3.94
C ASP A 194 2.24 11.68 3.58
N LEU A 195 2.66 10.43 3.35
CA LEU A 195 1.78 9.32 3.00
C LEU A 195 1.27 8.52 4.21
N GLU A 196 1.76 8.79 5.43
CA GLU A 196 1.37 8.03 6.62
C GLU A 196 -0.13 8.13 6.91
N ASP A 197 -0.76 9.28 6.66
CA ASP A 197 -2.18 9.52 6.88
C ASP A 197 -3.11 8.64 6.01
N ILE A 198 -2.64 8.25 4.82
CA ILE A 198 -3.41 7.40 3.89
C ILE A 198 -2.99 5.94 3.97
N ALA A 199 -1.94 5.64 4.73
CA ALA A 199 -1.45 4.28 4.91
C ALA A 199 -2.32 3.50 5.90
N SER A 200 -2.50 2.21 5.63
CA SER A 200 -3.16 1.28 6.54
C SER A 200 -2.13 0.49 7.34
N ALA A 201 -2.32 0.44 8.67
CA ALA A 201 -1.47 -0.40 9.51
C ALA A 201 -1.94 -1.86 9.43
N ARG A 202 -1.02 -2.77 9.13
CA ARG A 202 -1.24 -4.22 9.17
C ARG A 202 -0.21 -4.88 10.07
N SER A 203 -0.70 -5.70 11.00
CA SER A 203 0.16 -6.58 11.77
C SER A 203 0.37 -7.87 11.00
N ASN A 204 1.61 -8.19 10.69
CA ASN A 204 2.00 -9.39 9.98
C ASN A 204 2.87 -10.24 10.90
N ILE A 205 2.31 -11.36 11.41
CA ILE A 205 2.99 -12.29 12.28
C ILE A 205 2.97 -13.64 11.59
N LEU A 206 4.12 -14.06 11.07
CA LEU A 206 4.27 -15.27 10.26
C LEU A 206 5.54 -16.01 10.67
N TRP A 207 5.54 -17.32 10.45
CA TRP A 207 6.75 -18.12 10.50
C TRP A 207 7.59 -17.88 9.26
N ASP A 208 8.85 -17.47 9.45
CA ASP A 208 9.82 -17.30 8.37
C ASP A 208 10.74 -18.54 8.32
N SER A 209 10.45 -19.45 7.39
CA SER A 209 11.19 -20.72 7.22
C SER A 209 12.67 -20.48 6.87
N ARG A 210 13.02 -19.35 6.24
CA ARG A 210 14.41 -19.02 5.88
C ARG A 210 15.21 -18.58 7.11
N LYS A 211 14.59 -17.83 8.01
CA LYS A 211 15.21 -17.37 9.26
C LYS A 211 15.07 -18.38 10.38
N GLY A 212 14.20 -19.37 10.24
CA GLY A 212 13.89 -20.34 11.27
C GLY A 212 13.29 -19.71 12.53
N GLY A 213 12.34 -18.79 12.35
CA GLY A 213 11.72 -18.11 13.48
C GLY A 213 10.53 -17.22 13.08
N ILE A 214 9.90 -16.60 14.07
CA ILE A 214 8.78 -15.70 13.86
C ILE A 214 9.25 -14.35 13.31
N SER A 215 8.59 -13.88 12.27
CA SER A 215 8.64 -12.49 11.78
C SER A 215 7.37 -11.79 12.25
N ALA A 216 7.50 -10.86 13.21
CA ALA A 216 6.39 -10.08 13.76
C ALA A 216 6.61 -8.60 13.43
N LEU A 217 5.97 -8.13 12.37
CA LEU A 217 6.12 -6.77 11.86
C LEU A 217 4.77 -6.06 11.82
N ARG A 218 4.76 -4.82 12.29
CA ARG A 218 3.70 -3.86 12.00
C ARG A 218 4.11 -3.07 10.77
N GLU A 219 3.42 -3.31 9.68
CA GLU A 219 3.67 -2.67 8.40
C GLU A 219 2.64 -1.55 8.17
N LEU A 220 3.12 -0.38 7.76
CA LEU A 220 2.28 0.64 7.16
C LEU A 220 2.29 0.42 5.65
N LYS A 221 1.11 0.26 5.07
CA LYS A 221 0.96 -0.05 3.64
C LYS A 221 0.00 0.90 2.95
N ILE A 222 0.35 1.20 1.69
CA ILE A 222 -0.54 1.86 0.74
C ILE A 222 -0.77 0.86 -0.39
N GLY A 223 -1.96 0.26 -0.43
CA GLY A 223 -2.21 -0.85 -1.34
C GLY A 223 -1.22 -2.01 -1.12
N VAL A 224 -0.42 -2.33 -2.13
CA VAL A 224 0.61 -3.38 -2.05
C VAL A 224 1.98 -2.85 -1.58
N LEU A 225 2.19 -1.54 -1.55
CA LEU A 225 3.46 -0.92 -1.20
C LEU A 225 3.66 -0.87 0.32
N THR A 226 4.82 -1.27 0.78
CA THR A 226 5.22 -1.10 2.18
C THR A 226 5.93 0.24 2.35
N LEU A 227 5.33 1.13 3.14
CA LEU A 227 5.87 2.44 3.48
C LEU A 227 6.92 2.29 4.58
N SER A 228 6.54 1.62 5.68
CA SER A 228 7.45 1.30 6.77
C SER A 228 7.08 -0.04 7.41
N ALA A 229 8.08 -0.69 8.03
CA ALA A 229 7.89 -1.92 8.80
C ALA A 229 8.64 -1.79 10.11
N ARG A 230 7.96 -2.01 11.23
CA ARG A 230 8.54 -1.95 12.57
C ARG A 230 8.22 -3.25 13.33
N PRO A 231 9.13 -3.76 14.17
CA PRO A 231 8.81 -4.89 15.04
C PRO A 231 7.59 -4.60 15.90
N ILE A 232 6.73 -5.59 16.08
CA ILE A 232 5.57 -5.47 16.98
C ILE A 232 6.07 -5.59 18.41
N GLY A 233 5.77 -4.58 19.24
CA GLY A 233 5.98 -4.63 20.68
C GLY A 233 4.74 -5.09 21.42
N GLY A 234 4.93 -5.58 22.67
CA GLY A 234 3.84 -6.03 23.53
C GLY A 234 3.63 -7.54 23.52
N ASP A 235 2.53 -7.98 24.15
CA ASP A 235 2.20 -9.41 24.23
C ASP A 235 1.54 -9.87 22.91
N ILE A 236 2.30 -10.62 22.13
CA ILE A 236 1.86 -11.21 20.86
C ILE A 236 1.86 -12.74 20.90
N ARG A 237 1.93 -13.34 22.11
CA ARG A 237 2.10 -14.78 22.32
C ARG A 237 1.06 -15.61 21.57
N GLU A 238 -0.20 -15.26 21.68
CA GLU A 238 -1.30 -15.98 20.99
C GLU A 238 -1.13 -15.96 19.46
N ALA A 239 -0.78 -14.81 18.90
CA ALA A 239 -0.55 -14.67 17.47
C ALA A 239 0.72 -15.42 17.01
N VAL A 240 1.75 -15.46 17.83
CA VAL A 240 2.97 -16.26 17.60
C VAL A 240 2.65 -17.75 17.58
N LEU A 241 1.92 -18.24 18.58
CA LEU A 241 1.50 -19.64 18.65
C LEU A 241 0.67 -20.03 17.42
N LYS A 242 -0.28 -19.17 17.03
CA LYS A 242 -1.07 -19.39 15.83
C LYS A 242 -0.19 -19.49 14.58
N ALA A 243 0.76 -18.58 14.41
CA ALA A 243 1.66 -18.59 13.25
C ALA A 243 2.54 -19.85 13.20
N ILE A 244 2.97 -20.38 14.37
CA ILE A 244 3.71 -21.64 14.45
C ILE A 244 2.79 -22.83 14.09
N CYS A 245 1.56 -22.87 14.62
CA CYS A 245 0.59 -23.92 14.30
C CYS A 245 0.24 -23.93 12.79
N ASP A 246 0.05 -22.76 12.19
CA ASP A 246 -0.26 -22.62 10.75
C ASP A 246 0.93 -23.09 9.85
N ALA A 247 2.15 -22.98 10.35
CA ALA A 247 3.37 -23.42 9.66
C ALA A 247 3.70 -24.90 9.87
N ALA A 248 3.31 -25.48 11.01
CA ALA A 248 3.66 -26.85 11.40
C ALA A 248 3.36 -27.91 10.33
N PRO A 249 2.22 -27.92 9.61
CA PRO A 249 1.95 -28.91 8.57
C PRO A 249 2.95 -28.88 7.39
N LYS A 250 3.57 -27.73 7.13
CA LYS A 250 4.49 -27.53 6.00
C LYS A 250 5.95 -27.67 6.41
N ASP A 251 6.31 -27.04 7.49
CA ASP A 251 7.71 -26.83 7.92
C ASP A 251 8.05 -27.64 9.18
N GLY A 252 7.09 -28.32 9.80
CA GLY A 252 7.21 -28.91 11.13
C GLY A 252 8.32 -29.92 11.29
N LEU A 253 8.67 -30.69 10.27
CA LEU A 253 9.80 -31.61 10.31
C LEU A 253 11.15 -30.91 10.52
N SER A 254 11.27 -29.65 10.09
CA SER A 254 12.43 -28.81 10.34
C SER A 254 12.35 -28.03 11.66
N MET A 255 11.12 -27.81 12.15
CA MET A 255 10.85 -27.02 13.36
C MET A 255 11.01 -27.81 14.65
N PHE A 256 10.59 -29.08 14.67
CA PHE A 256 10.59 -29.94 15.85
C PHE A 256 11.63 -31.04 15.75
N ASP A 257 12.04 -31.59 16.91
CA ASP A 257 12.98 -32.70 16.99
C ASP A 257 12.23 -34.05 17.04
N PHE A 258 12.14 -34.71 15.90
CA PHE A 258 11.62 -36.08 15.79
C PHE A 258 12.77 -37.08 15.98
N SER A 259 13.30 -37.16 17.20
CA SER A 259 14.39 -38.09 17.57
C SER A 259 14.03 -39.56 17.36
N ASP A 260 15.04 -40.44 17.40
CA ASP A 260 14.84 -41.89 17.33
C ASP A 260 13.92 -42.41 18.47
N GLU A 261 13.97 -41.78 19.64
CA GLU A 261 13.10 -42.13 20.78
C GLU A 261 11.63 -41.82 20.44
N VAL A 262 11.33 -40.66 19.89
CA VAL A 262 9.98 -40.26 19.43
C VAL A 262 9.50 -41.25 18.35
N GLY A 263 10.33 -41.55 17.36
CA GLY A 263 10.00 -42.50 16.30
C GLY A 263 9.77 -43.93 16.83
N ASN A 264 10.49 -44.35 17.85
CA ASN A 264 10.27 -45.66 18.54
C ASN A 264 8.94 -45.67 19.27
N LEU A 265 8.60 -44.59 19.99
CA LEU A 265 7.34 -44.46 20.71
C LEU A 265 6.15 -44.48 19.76
N GLN A 266 6.21 -43.68 18.67
CA GLN A 266 5.19 -43.65 17.63
C GLN A 266 4.93 -45.03 17.01
N ARG A 267 6.00 -45.78 16.70
CA ARG A 267 5.87 -47.15 16.17
C ARG A 267 5.24 -48.10 17.17
N ARG A 268 5.60 -48.03 18.44
CA ARG A 268 5.01 -48.88 19.49
C ARG A 268 3.53 -48.60 19.68
N ILE A 269 3.11 -47.33 19.70
CA ILE A 269 1.70 -46.95 19.81
C ILE A 269 0.92 -47.40 18.55
N GLY A 270 1.47 -47.19 17.35
CA GLY A 270 0.85 -47.64 16.11
C GLY A 270 0.66 -49.15 16.04
N LEU A 271 1.63 -49.96 16.53
CA LEU A 271 1.49 -51.42 16.66
C LEU A 271 0.42 -51.78 17.69
N ALA A 272 0.42 -51.12 18.86
CA ALA A 272 -0.59 -51.35 19.87
C ALA A 272 -2.00 -51.05 19.39
N SER A 273 -2.17 -49.93 18.68
CA SER A 273 -3.46 -49.57 18.03
C SER A 273 -3.93 -50.60 17.00
N SER A 274 -2.97 -51.14 16.22
CA SER A 274 -3.31 -52.15 15.21
C SER A 274 -3.71 -53.53 15.79
N TRP A 275 -3.11 -53.89 16.95
CA TRP A 275 -3.40 -55.15 17.65
C TRP A 275 -4.59 -55.04 18.58
N HIS A 276 -4.88 -53.87 19.11
CA HIS A 276 -5.91 -53.59 20.09
C HIS A 276 -6.78 -52.39 19.65
N PRO A 277 -7.54 -52.52 18.57
CA PRO A 277 -8.37 -51.41 18.07
C PRO A 277 -9.45 -50.97 19.07
N GLU A 278 -9.79 -51.83 20.04
CA GLU A 278 -10.71 -51.51 21.15
C GLU A 278 -10.19 -50.46 22.12
N LEU A 279 -8.88 -50.14 22.12
CA LEU A 279 -8.28 -49.11 22.98
C LEU A 279 -8.47 -47.69 22.45
N ASP A 280 -8.90 -47.55 21.19
CA ASP A 280 -9.13 -46.26 20.51
C ASP A 280 -7.98 -45.27 20.75
N LEU A 281 -6.73 -45.74 20.57
CA LEU A 281 -5.54 -44.92 20.75
C LEU A 281 -5.44 -43.84 19.69
N PRO A 282 -5.02 -42.63 20.05
CA PRO A 282 -4.89 -41.52 19.08
C PRO A 282 -3.81 -41.84 18.04
N ASP A 283 -3.99 -41.29 16.84
CA ASP A 283 -2.94 -41.30 15.84
C ASP A 283 -1.84 -40.28 16.25
N VAL A 284 -0.70 -40.84 16.57
CA VAL A 284 0.51 -40.09 17.02
C VAL A 284 1.57 -40.03 15.90
N SER A 285 1.20 -40.28 14.64
CA SER A 285 2.10 -40.18 13.51
C SER A 285 2.66 -38.75 13.39
N GLN A 286 3.81 -38.59 12.73
CA GLN A 286 4.39 -37.27 12.49
C GLN A 286 3.38 -36.33 11.81
N GLU A 287 2.67 -36.85 10.81
CA GLU A 287 1.65 -36.08 10.09
C GLU A 287 0.49 -35.66 11.00
N ALA A 288 -0.02 -36.57 11.82
CA ALA A 288 -1.10 -36.27 12.74
C ALA A 288 -0.68 -35.22 13.80
N LEU A 289 0.52 -35.36 14.40
CA LEU A 289 1.03 -34.38 15.36
C LEU A 289 1.21 -33.00 14.75
N LEU A 290 1.71 -32.89 13.51
CA LEU A 290 1.92 -31.63 12.84
C LEU A 290 0.61 -30.97 12.40
N ASN A 291 -0.36 -31.76 11.92
CA ASN A 291 -1.68 -31.25 11.54
C ASN A 291 -2.51 -30.80 12.76
N ASN A 292 -2.32 -31.46 13.90
CA ASN A 292 -3.02 -31.14 15.17
C ASN A 292 -2.16 -30.29 16.11
N ALA A 293 -1.15 -29.58 15.60
CA ALA A 293 -0.24 -28.75 16.43
C ALA A 293 -0.99 -27.75 17.33
N ALA A 294 -2.14 -27.23 16.89
CA ALA A 294 -2.96 -26.31 17.66
C ALA A 294 -3.51 -26.91 18.99
N GLU A 295 -3.63 -28.25 19.11
CA GLU A 295 -4.15 -28.91 20.31
C GLU A 295 -3.11 -29.06 21.40
N TRP A 296 -1.86 -29.37 21.04
CA TRP A 296 -0.81 -29.67 22.01
C TRP A 296 0.21 -28.54 22.21
N LEU A 297 0.56 -27.80 21.12
CA LEU A 297 1.62 -26.79 21.15
C LEU A 297 1.42 -25.70 22.21
N PRO A 298 0.21 -25.16 22.46
CA PRO A 298 0.01 -24.15 23.49
C PRO A 298 0.44 -24.54 24.89
N ALA A 299 0.38 -25.85 25.23
CA ALA A 299 0.79 -26.37 26.52
C ALA A 299 2.32 -26.49 26.66
N PHE A 300 3.04 -26.70 25.56
CA PHE A 300 4.47 -27.01 25.57
C PHE A 300 5.38 -25.89 25.01
N ALA A 301 4.86 -25.03 24.14
CA ALA A 301 5.67 -24.02 23.44
C ALA A 301 6.18 -22.89 24.36
N GLY A 302 5.52 -22.62 25.48
CA GLY A 302 5.92 -21.48 26.33
C GLY A 302 5.96 -20.15 25.57
N ASN A 303 7.15 -19.56 25.43
CA ASN A 303 7.43 -18.36 24.65
C ASN A 303 8.30 -18.65 23.42
N ALA A 304 8.33 -19.89 22.95
CA ALA A 304 9.15 -20.29 21.82
C ALA A 304 8.75 -19.50 20.56
N SER A 305 9.74 -18.96 19.87
CA SER A 305 9.59 -18.15 18.67
C SER A 305 10.58 -18.51 17.57
N THR A 306 11.51 -19.44 17.87
CA THR A 306 12.59 -19.89 16.97
C THR A 306 12.64 -21.41 16.90
N VAL A 307 13.23 -21.96 15.81
CA VAL A 307 13.48 -23.40 15.65
C VAL A 307 14.29 -23.95 16.83
N ALA A 308 15.30 -23.21 17.30
CA ALA A 308 16.15 -23.67 18.40
C ALA A 308 15.36 -23.84 19.71
N GLU A 309 14.32 -23.03 19.93
CA GLU A 309 13.45 -23.13 21.10
C GLU A 309 12.41 -24.23 20.91
N LEU A 310 11.81 -24.35 19.72
CA LEU A 310 10.83 -25.39 19.40
C LEU A 310 11.42 -26.80 19.48
N ARG A 311 12.68 -26.99 19.06
CA ARG A 311 13.38 -28.27 19.15
C ARG A 311 13.68 -28.73 20.59
N ARG A 312 13.54 -27.83 21.57
CA ARG A 312 13.65 -28.20 23.00
C ARG A 312 12.38 -28.81 23.56
N ILE A 313 11.29 -28.77 22.82
CA ILE A 313 10.04 -29.40 23.25
C ILE A 313 10.23 -30.91 23.17
N ASN A 314 10.00 -31.58 24.31
CA ASN A 314 10.08 -33.04 24.40
C ASN A 314 8.81 -33.66 23.78
N LEU A 315 8.88 -34.09 22.52
CA LEU A 315 7.75 -34.70 21.85
C LEU A 315 7.29 -36.04 22.48
N CYS A 316 8.16 -36.71 23.25
CA CYS A 316 7.73 -37.92 24.01
C CYS A 316 6.72 -37.58 25.15
N GLU A 317 6.70 -36.34 25.64
CA GLU A 317 5.71 -35.89 26.62
C GLU A 317 4.41 -35.39 25.98
N VAL A 318 4.47 -35.06 24.68
CA VAL A 318 3.31 -34.64 23.88
C VAL A 318 2.48 -35.84 23.45
N ILE A 319 3.13 -36.98 23.18
CA ILE A 319 2.57 -38.25 22.76
C ILE A 319 2.04 -39.02 23.98
#